data_de21e85e5673e8b06ee864ee73db7efd
#
_entry.id   de21e85e5673e8b06ee864ee73db7efd
#
_cell.length_a   1.000
_cell.length_b   1.000
_cell.length_c   1.000
_cell.angle_alpha   90.00
_cell.angle_beta   90.00
_cell.angle_gamma   90.00
#
_symmetry.space_group_name_H-M   'P 1'
#
loop_
_entity.id
_entity.type
_entity.pdbx_description
1 polymer ?
#
loop_
_entity_poly.entity_id
_entity_poly.type
_entity_poly.pdbx_seq_one_letter_code
_entity_poly.pdbx_strand_id
1 'polypeptide(L)'
;MNNMRNGQTIIKIKNIINIGIWAAFFCFLILQYRKVFLYYDDYGYMSMSYGWAPADWVFGNRMLFIFRYMYRSYFQVNGRLYTNFLLILSANLGGLSFMRLVMPVGILLTYYLGYRLITAGDFKGEKWLVSLFLLISYGAIPVSVANNGLYWFAAAYGYVIPIFNFLLLVSIYRSKKYTVLKYILVFVLCISSEQAVVMTGSWIVCNLIYDYWKEHRFNQADGLLLADAVFSTLILVGSPASRSRMTGSNDYTRGFVERTIDYIKRTIFQMFSLDVTIQLLILFTLVLLCVLLFQKTKKKCALAGIGYVVLACVGYWMRTKGRISDTPFGILWGGVYLLFFVYGFWYFMIRDHRMAFVLVSMYSAVGIMFLMPEAPMRIYIPFLFLLTMVCGYLYVQVAGKMERLLVFSALVLFSLNAVENAKMIYQGYCENAKILTINHSKLLEAADQIAAGVEVKAVDLYRVKDSQYSGQQPYSNG
;
A
#
# COMPACT_ATOMS: atom_id res chain seq x y z
N MET A 1 40.72 -25.21 10.94
CA MET A 1 40.84 -23.75 10.75
C MET A 1 40.36 -23.25 9.38
N ASN A 2 40.66 -23.90 8.27
CA ASN A 2 40.22 -23.45 6.92
C ASN A 2 38.72 -23.43 6.72
N ASN A 3 37.95 -24.41 7.22
CA ASN A 3 36.49 -24.44 7.09
C ASN A 3 35.75 -23.29 7.84
N MET A 4 36.30 -22.87 8.98
CA MET A 4 35.74 -21.73 9.72
C MET A 4 36.01 -20.38 9.01
N ARG A 5 37.20 -20.19 8.43
CA ARG A 5 37.52 -19.00 7.64
C ARG A 5 36.63 -18.89 6.38
N ASN A 6 36.42 -20.00 5.67
CA ASN A 6 35.56 -20.04 4.51
C ASN A 6 34.09 -19.70 4.87
N GLY A 7 33.57 -20.21 5.99
CA GLY A 7 32.24 -19.89 6.46
C GLY A 7 32.05 -18.41 6.78
N GLN A 8 33.00 -17.79 7.47
CA GLN A 8 32.94 -16.34 7.78
C GLN A 8 33.02 -15.45 6.52
N THR A 9 33.84 -15.85 5.54
CA THR A 9 33.94 -15.13 4.26
C THR A 9 32.65 -15.17 3.48
N ILE A 10 31.99 -16.33 3.41
CA ILE A 10 30.66 -16.48 2.73
C ILE A 10 29.60 -15.61 3.41
N ILE A 11 29.56 -15.58 4.74
CA ILE A 11 28.61 -14.72 5.49
C ILE A 11 28.85 -13.24 5.20
N LYS A 12 30.12 -12.80 5.17
CA LYS A 12 30.46 -11.41 4.83
C LYS A 12 29.99 -11.05 3.40
N ILE A 13 30.25 -11.91 2.43
CA ILE A 13 29.83 -11.68 1.04
C ILE A 13 28.29 -11.55 0.95
N LYS A 14 27.52 -12.44 1.59
CA LYS A 14 26.05 -12.39 1.61
C LYS A 14 25.54 -11.09 2.25
N ASN A 15 26.18 -10.61 3.30
CA ASN A 15 25.82 -9.33 3.92
C ASN A 15 26.12 -8.13 3.01
N ILE A 16 27.24 -8.14 2.30
CA ILE A 16 27.57 -7.11 1.31
C ILE A 16 26.55 -7.09 0.17
N ILE A 17 26.19 -8.25 -0.37
CA ILE A 17 25.16 -8.38 -1.40
C ILE A 17 23.83 -7.79 -0.87
N ASN A 18 23.43 -8.13 0.35
CA ASN A 18 22.19 -7.63 0.94
C ASN A 18 22.19 -6.09 1.07
N ILE A 19 23.28 -5.50 1.53
CA ILE A 19 23.45 -4.04 1.61
C ILE A 19 23.41 -3.43 0.19
N GLY A 20 24.08 -4.04 -0.77
CA GLY A 20 24.09 -3.58 -2.17
C GLY A 20 22.70 -3.56 -2.78
N ILE A 21 21.85 -4.55 -2.50
CA ILE A 21 20.45 -4.58 -2.95
C ILE A 21 19.66 -3.40 -2.39
N TRP A 22 19.77 -3.12 -1.09
CA TRP A 22 19.07 -1.99 -0.46
C TRP A 22 19.57 -0.63 -0.98
N ALA A 23 20.89 -0.50 -1.20
CA ALA A 23 21.47 0.70 -1.79
C ALA A 23 20.96 0.92 -3.22
N ALA A 24 20.94 -0.14 -4.06
CA ALA A 24 20.41 -0.09 -5.42
C ALA A 24 18.92 0.29 -5.42
N PHE A 25 18.12 -0.27 -4.51
CA PHE A 25 16.72 0.08 -4.37
C PHE A 25 16.52 1.56 -4.01
N PHE A 26 17.28 2.05 -3.03
CA PHE A 26 17.23 3.46 -2.66
C PHE A 26 17.63 4.38 -3.80
N CYS A 27 18.71 4.08 -4.51
CA CYS A 27 19.13 4.83 -5.70
C CYS A 27 18.02 4.86 -6.77
N PHE A 28 17.40 3.71 -7.05
CA PHE A 28 16.29 3.62 -7.99
C PHE A 28 15.11 4.53 -7.56
N LEU A 29 14.70 4.46 -6.29
CA LEU A 29 13.61 5.29 -5.77
C LEU A 29 13.93 6.79 -5.90
N ILE A 30 15.14 7.21 -5.56
CA ILE A 30 15.58 8.62 -5.72
C ILE A 30 15.53 9.04 -7.20
N LEU A 31 16.04 8.21 -8.11
CA LEU A 31 16.00 8.49 -9.55
C LEU A 31 14.58 8.60 -10.08
N GLN A 32 13.68 7.72 -9.64
CA GLN A 32 12.27 7.73 -10.02
C GLN A 32 11.57 8.99 -9.50
N TYR A 33 11.73 9.31 -8.21
CA TYR A 33 11.05 10.45 -7.60
C TYR A 33 11.58 11.82 -8.07
N ARG A 34 12.79 11.87 -8.59
CA ARG A 34 13.29 13.08 -9.30
C ARG A 34 12.45 13.43 -10.53
N LYS A 35 11.68 12.48 -11.08
CA LYS A 35 10.81 12.66 -12.25
C LYS A 35 9.34 12.89 -11.86
N VAL A 36 9.00 12.79 -10.59
CA VAL A 36 7.66 13.05 -10.06
C VAL A 36 7.49 14.53 -9.78
N PHE A 37 6.35 15.10 -10.16
CA PHE A 37 6.00 16.51 -9.95
C PHE A 37 4.70 16.59 -9.13
N LEU A 38 4.40 17.79 -8.64
CA LEU A 38 3.14 18.08 -7.97
C LEU A 38 1.98 17.86 -8.93
N TYR A 39 0.89 17.36 -8.39
CA TYR A 39 -0.28 16.99 -9.16
C TYR A 39 -1.56 17.38 -8.43
N TYR A 40 -2.55 17.86 -9.19
CA TYR A 40 -3.92 18.14 -8.76
C TYR A 40 -4.03 18.75 -7.34
N ASP A 41 -4.44 17.96 -6.34
CA ASP A 41 -4.60 18.38 -4.94
C ASP A 41 -3.29 18.81 -4.27
N ASP A 42 -2.14 18.36 -4.76
CA ASP A 42 -0.84 18.69 -4.16
C ASP A 42 -0.62 20.19 -4.10
N TYR A 43 -1.03 20.93 -5.15
CA TYR A 43 -0.93 22.38 -5.19
C TYR A 43 -1.83 23.04 -4.14
N GLY A 44 -3.05 22.54 -3.97
CA GLY A 44 -3.98 23.03 -2.97
C GLY A 44 -3.52 22.81 -1.53
N TYR A 45 -2.94 21.64 -1.26
CA TYR A 45 -2.34 21.35 0.04
C TYR A 45 -1.07 22.15 0.29
N MET A 46 -0.23 22.31 -0.73
CA MET A 46 1.02 23.05 -0.62
C MET A 46 0.80 24.55 -0.36
N SER A 47 -0.18 25.14 -1.02
CA SER A 47 -0.59 26.54 -0.82
C SER A 47 -1.56 26.73 0.36
N MET A 48 -2.02 25.64 0.98
CA MET A 48 -3.08 25.64 2.00
C MET A 48 -4.38 26.33 1.55
N SER A 49 -4.65 26.33 0.23
CA SER A 49 -5.82 26.95 -0.40
C SER A 49 -6.89 25.95 -0.81
N TYR A 50 -6.69 24.63 -0.58
CA TYR A 50 -7.66 23.63 -0.94
C TYR A 50 -8.97 23.82 -0.19
N GLY A 51 -10.05 24.06 -0.96
CA GLY A 51 -11.39 24.33 -0.42
C GLY A 51 -11.69 25.78 -0.10
N TRP A 52 -10.72 26.68 -0.01
CA TRP A 52 -10.92 28.14 0.12
C TRP A 52 -9.62 28.92 -0.11
N ALA A 53 -9.75 30.16 -0.60
CA ALA A 53 -8.61 31.07 -0.68
C ALA A 53 -8.30 31.65 0.70
N PRO A 54 -7.06 31.62 1.18
CA PRO A 54 -6.69 32.28 2.43
C PRO A 54 -6.74 33.78 2.23
N ALA A 55 -7.72 34.44 2.86
CA ALA A 55 -7.90 35.88 2.76
C ALA A 55 -6.78 36.68 3.46
N ASP A 56 -6.08 36.06 4.41
CA ASP A 56 -5.16 36.75 5.34
C ASP A 56 -3.82 36.03 5.45
N TRP A 57 -3.05 35.95 4.36
CA TRP A 57 -1.69 35.41 4.40
C TRP A 57 -0.74 36.44 5.05
N VAL A 58 -0.55 36.32 6.36
CA VAL A 58 0.55 37.01 7.04
C VAL A 58 1.75 36.07 7.12
N PHE A 59 2.82 36.42 6.45
CA PHE A 59 4.03 35.63 6.27
C PHE A 59 4.86 35.33 7.55
N GLY A 60 4.32 35.50 8.74
CA GLY A 60 5.10 35.45 9.97
C GLY A 60 5.15 34.14 10.72
N ASN A 61 4.13 33.29 10.63
CA ASN A 61 4.06 32.08 11.46
C ASN A 61 3.42 30.89 10.72
N ARG A 62 4.20 30.26 9.83
CA ARG A 62 3.76 29.12 8.99
C ARG A 62 3.13 27.99 9.80
N MET A 63 3.66 27.69 10.99
CA MET A 63 3.11 26.61 11.83
C MET A 63 1.70 26.91 12.32
N LEU A 64 1.41 28.14 12.72
CA LEU A 64 0.07 28.56 13.11
C LEU A 64 -0.91 28.43 11.94
N PHE A 65 -0.49 28.77 10.72
CA PHE A 65 -1.29 28.58 9.51
C PHE A 65 -1.56 27.11 9.23
N ILE A 66 -0.56 26.23 9.37
CA ILE A 66 -0.76 24.78 9.21
C ILE A 66 -1.83 24.30 10.19
N PHE A 67 -1.76 24.66 11.46
CA PHE A 67 -2.77 24.26 12.44
C PHE A 67 -4.17 24.83 12.13
N ARG A 68 -4.27 26.10 11.72
CA ARG A 68 -5.54 26.70 11.29
C ARG A 68 -6.10 26.00 10.05
N TYR A 69 -5.25 25.67 9.08
CA TYR A 69 -5.65 24.93 7.90
C TYR A 69 -6.13 23.52 8.28
N MET A 70 -5.41 22.80 9.14
CA MET A 70 -5.81 21.47 9.61
C MET A 70 -7.16 21.51 10.34
N TYR A 71 -7.37 22.51 11.20
CA TYR A 71 -8.66 22.70 11.86
C TYR A 71 -9.79 22.91 10.85
N ARG A 72 -9.64 23.82 9.90
CA ARG A 72 -10.65 24.05 8.85
C ARG A 72 -10.84 22.83 7.96
N SER A 73 -9.76 22.18 7.56
CA SER A 73 -9.78 20.96 6.73
C SER A 73 -10.59 19.85 7.39
N TYR A 74 -10.50 19.68 8.70
CA TYR A 74 -11.28 18.72 9.45
C TYR A 74 -12.79 18.96 9.33
N PHE A 75 -13.22 20.19 9.31
CA PHE A 75 -14.64 20.56 9.20
C PHE A 75 -15.16 20.61 7.75
N GLN A 76 -14.31 20.92 6.76
CA GLN A 76 -14.73 21.26 5.41
C GLN A 76 -14.20 20.34 4.32
N VAL A 77 -13.08 19.63 4.53
CA VAL A 77 -12.42 18.83 3.49
C VAL A 77 -12.45 17.34 3.81
N ASN A 78 -11.78 16.91 4.88
CA ASN A 78 -11.77 15.50 5.33
C ASN A 78 -11.20 15.37 6.76
N GLY A 79 -11.46 14.20 7.40
CA GLY A 79 -11.01 13.89 8.74
C GLY A 79 -9.59 13.33 8.86
N ARG A 80 -8.82 13.21 7.78
CA ARG A 80 -7.48 12.57 7.74
C ARG A 80 -6.39 13.50 8.28
N LEU A 81 -6.39 13.70 9.59
CA LEU A 81 -5.56 14.72 10.23
C LEU A 81 -4.06 14.43 10.08
N TYR A 82 -3.61 13.22 10.41
CA TYR A 82 -2.18 12.91 10.49
C TYR A 82 -1.48 12.97 9.13
N THR A 83 -2.02 12.30 8.12
CA THR A 83 -1.40 12.23 6.79
C THR A 83 -1.42 13.57 6.08
N ASN A 84 -2.51 14.34 6.22
CA ASN A 84 -2.60 15.70 5.68
C ASN A 84 -1.62 16.65 6.38
N PHE A 85 -1.49 16.54 7.70
CA PHE A 85 -0.51 17.34 8.45
C PHE A 85 0.91 17.08 7.96
N LEU A 86 1.31 15.81 7.81
CA LEU A 86 2.65 15.45 7.32
C LEU A 86 2.89 15.91 5.88
N LEU A 87 1.89 15.81 5.00
CA LEU A 87 1.97 16.29 3.63
C LEU A 87 2.22 17.80 3.60
N ILE A 88 1.39 18.58 4.32
CA ILE A 88 1.47 20.03 4.35
C ILE A 88 2.78 20.50 5.02
N LEU A 89 3.16 19.85 6.11
CA LEU A 89 4.42 20.13 6.80
C LEU A 89 5.60 19.90 5.86
N SER A 90 5.65 18.76 5.17
CA SER A 90 6.73 18.43 4.22
C SER A 90 6.79 19.42 3.06
N ALA A 91 5.63 19.80 2.51
CA ALA A 91 5.53 20.78 1.44
C ALA A 91 6.06 22.17 1.88
N ASN A 92 5.76 22.57 3.11
CA ASN A 92 6.18 23.88 3.65
C ASN A 92 7.63 23.90 4.18
N LEU A 93 8.21 22.75 4.57
CA LEU A 93 9.61 22.68 5.01
C LEU A 93 10.62 22.79 3.86
N GLY A 94 10.33 22.19 2.72
CA GLY A 94 11.30 22.14 1.62
C GLY A 94 10.68 21.92 0.23
N GLY A 95 9.37 22.13 0.11
CA GLY A 95 8.65 22.05 -1.15
C GLY A 95 8.80 20.72 -1.86
N LEU A 96 8.72 20.74 -3.17
CA LEU A 96 8.81 19.56 -4.02
C LEU A 96 10.11 18.76 -3.80
N SER A 97 11.24 19.42 -3.58
CA SER A 97 12.54 18.76 -3.38
C SER A 97 12.55 17.90 -2.11
N PHE A 98 11.97 18.41 -1.02
CA PHE A 98 11.87 17.66 0.23
C PHE A 98 10.90 16.48 0.12
N MET A 99 9.76 16.67 -0.55
CA MET A 99 8.79 15.60 -0.79
C MET A 99 9.39 14.47 -1.65
N ARG A 100 10.21 14.83 -2.65
CA ARG A 100 11.00 13.88 -3.48
C ARG A 100 12.04 13.09 -2.69
N LEU A 101 12.41 13.52 -1.50
CA LEU A 101 13.29 12.76 -0.59
C LEU A 101 12.48 11.94 0.41
N VAL A 102 11.44 12.54 1.01
CA VAL A 102 10.63 11.89 2.06
C VAL A 102 9.94 10.62 1.55
N MET A 103 9.37 10.66 0.35
CA MET A 103 8.67 9.49 -0.20
C MET A 103 9.58 8.30 -0.49
N PRO A 104 10.72 8.42 -1.20
CA PRO A 104 11.69 7.35 -1.34
C PRO A 104 12.13 6.74 -0.01
N VAL A 105 12.43 7.59 0.98
CA VAL A 105 12.81 7.12 2.32
C VAL A 105 11.65 6.38 2.99
N GLY A 106 10.42 6.91 2.91
CA GLY A 106 9.22 6.26 3.46
C GLY A 106 8.97 4.87 2.84
N ILE A 107 9.07 4.75 1.51
CA ILE A 107 8.94 3.48 0.80
C ILE A 107 10.05 2.52 1.19
N LEU A 108 11.31 2.97 1.17
CA LEU A 108 12.46 2.16 1.57
C LEU A 108 12.30 1.59 2.99
N LEU A 109 11.92 2.44 3.95
CA LEU A 109 11.72 2.03 5.34
C LEU A 109 10.53 1.07 5.48
N THR A 110 9.47 1.25 4.70
CA THR A 110 8.31 0.34 4.67
C THR A 110 8.75 -1.06 4.23
N TYR A 111 9.49 -1.16 3.12
CA TYR A 111 10.03 -2.44 2.64
C TYR A 111 11.06 -3.03 3.61
N TYR A 112 11.87 -2.21 4.24
CA TYR A 112 12.84 -2.66 5.25
C TYR A 112 12.14 -3.22 6.51
N LEU A 113 11.04 -2.62 6.98
CA LEU A 113 10.24 -3.19 8.07
C LEU A 113 9.61 -4.52 7.66
N GLY A 114 9.11 -4.63 6.43
CA GLY A 114 8.64 -5.91 5.87
C GLY A 114 9.75 -6.97 5.84
N TYR A 115 10.95 -6.62 5.38
CA TYR A 115 12.12 -7.47 5.45
C TYR A 115 12.42 -7.93 6.88
N ARG A 116 12.41 -7.01 7.84
CA ARG A 116 12.62 -7.32 9.26
C ARG A 116 11.54 -8.26 9.80
N LEU A 117 10.29 -8.07 9.40
CA LEU A 117 9.17 -8.94 9.79
C LEU A 117 9.36 -10.36 9.23
N ILE A 118 9.72 -10.50 7.95
CA ILE A 118 9.95 -11.79 7.30
C ILE A 118 11.17 -12.53 7.90
N THR A 119 12.24 -11.80 8.19
CA THR A 119 13.51 -12.38 8.67
C THR A 119 13.63 -12.48 10.18
N ALA A 120 12.55 -12.18 10.93
CA ALA A 120 12.52 -12.28 12.38
C ALA A 120 12.38 -13.74 12.85
N GLY A 121 12.85 -13.99 14.09
CA GLY A 121 12.78 -15.32 14.72
C GLY A 121 13.72 -16.35 14.09
N ASP A 122 13.28 -17.61 14.03
CA ASP A 122 14.07 -18.76 13.53
C ASP A 122 14.14 -18.83 11.99
N PHE A 123 14.36 -17.68 11.36
CA PHE A 123 14.46 -17.59 9.91
C PHE A 123 15.66 -18.39 9.38
N LYS A 124 15.37 -19.44 8.60
CA LYS A 124 16.38 -20.37 8.04
C LYS A 124 16.77 -20.07 6.59
N GLY A 125 16.13 -19.06 5.96
CA GLY A 125 16.36 -18.73 4.57
C GLY A 125 17.53 -17.75 4.35
N GLU A 126 17.82 -17.47 3.09
CA GLU A 126 18.84 -16.52 2.67
C GLU A 126 18.26 -15.08 2.72
N LYS A 127 18.78 -14.26 3.62
CA LYS A 127 18.28 -12.87 3.84
C LYS A 127 18.37 -11.99 2.59
N TRP A 128 19.40 -12.13 1.78
CA TRP A 128 19.57 -11.37 0.55
C TRP A 128 18.50 -11.71 -0.51
N LEU A 129 18.00 -12.96 -0.53
CA LEU A 129 16.89 -13.34 -1.40
C LEU A 129 15.58 -12.63 -1.02
N VAL A 130 15.33 -12.44 0.29
CA VAL A 130 14.18 -11.65 0.75
C VAL A 130 14.28 -10.22 0.25
N SER A 131 15.47 -9.60 0.40
CA SER A 131 15.69 -8.23 -0.07
C SER A 131 15.52 -8.11 -1.58
N LEU A 132 16.05 -9.07 -2.35
CA LEU A 132 15.90 -9.10 -3.80
C LEU A 132 14.44 -9.26 -4.21
N PHE A 133 13.69 -10.17 -3.59
CA PHE A 133 12.26 -10.36 -3.84
C PHE A 133 11.47 -9.08 -3.55
N LEU A 134 11.70 -8.42 -2.43
CA LEU A 134 11.01 -7.19 -2.06
C LEU A 134 11.33 -6.04 -3.03
N LEU A 135 12.58 -5.90 -3.47
CA LEU A 135 12.97 -4.91 -4.48
C LEU A 135 12.24 -5.16 -5.80
N ILE A 136 12.24 -6.41 -6.27
CA ILE A 136 11.56 -6.77 -7.52
C ILE A 136 10.05 -6.54 -7.39
N SER A 137 9.45 -6.87 -6.25
CA SER A 137 8.02 -6.73 -6.04
C SER A 137 7.53 -5.28 -6.04
N TYR A 138 8.38 -4.30 -5.77
CA TYR A 138 8.07 -2.90 -6.00
C TYR A 138 7.79 -2.62 -7.50
N GLY A 139 8.60 -3.19 -8.39
CA GLY A 139 8.41 -3.08 -9.84
C GLY A 139 7.12 -3.75 -10.35
N ALA A 140 6.56 -4.68 -9.60
CA ALA A 140 5.30 -5.35 -9.96
C ALA A 140 4.04 -4.54 -9.61
N ILE A 141 4.17 -3.39 -8.96
CA ILE A 141 3.00 -2.53 -8.68
C ILE A 141 2.48 -1.97 -10.01
N PRO A 142 1.20 -2.22 -10.37
CA PRO A 142 0.65 -1.76 -11.64
C PRO A 142 0.74 -0.25 -11.81
N VAL A 143 0.96 0.22 -13.04
CA VAL A 143 1.05 1.65 -13.34
C VAL A 143 -0.20 2.42 -12.88
N SER A 144 -1.39 1.84 -13.05
CA SER A 144 -2.66 2.43 -12.61
C SER A 144 -2.73 2.66 -11.09
N VAL A 145 -2.11 1.77 -10.31
CA VAL A 145 -2.01 1.90 -8.86
C VAL A 145 -0.89 2.84 -8.46
N ALA A 146 0.29 2.68 -9.07
CA ALA A 146 1.47 3.48 -8.77
C ALA A 146 1.26 4.97 -9.08
N ASN A 147 0.70 5.28 -10.25
CA ASN A 147 0.39 6.63 -10.68
C ASN A 147 -0.62 7.32 -9.75
N ASN A 148 -1.73 6.64 -9.44
CA ASN A 148 -2.78 7.18 -8.58
C ASN A 148 -2.43 7.19 -7.09
N GLY A 149 -1.37 6.53 -6.66
CA GLY A 149 -1.09 6.32 -5.24
C GLY A 149 0.34 6.54 -4.78
N LEU A 150 1.35 6.10 -5.54
CA LEU A 150 2.75 6.28 -5.12
C LEU A 150 3.34 7.58 -5.66
N TYR A 151 3.03 7.94 -6.91
CA TYR A 151 3.61 9.10 -7.58
C TYR A 151 2.71 10.35 -7.56
N TRP A 152 1.65 10.31 -6.81
CA TRP A 152 0.84 11.44 -6.41
C TRP A 152 1.04 11.70 -4.92
N PHE A 153 1.68 12.80 -4.53
CA PHE A 153 2.13 13.02 -3.16
C PHE A 153 0.98 13.01 -2.15
N ALA A 154 -0.14 13.68 -2.40
CA ALA A 154 -1.28 13.67 -1.49
C ALA A 154 -1.80 12.24 -1.22
N ALA A 155 -1.84 11.40 -2.25
CA ALA A 155 -2.18 10.00 -2.10
C ALA A 155 -1.05 9.19 -1.45
N ALA A 156 0.20 9.39 -1.84
CA ALA A 156 1.35 8.65 -1.30
C ALA A 156 1.49 8.82 0.21
N TYR A 157 1.33 10.04 0.73
CA TYR A 157 1.28 10.28 2.19
C TYR A 157 0.11 9.55 2.84
N GLY A 158 -1.04 9.48 2.16
CA GLY A 158 -2.25 8.80 2.63
C GLY A 158 -2.15 7.28 2.70
N TYR A 159 -1.23 6.65 1.97
CA TYR A 159 -1.11 5.19 1.91
C TYR A 159 0.24 4.67 2.42
N VAL A 160 1.38 5.24 1.98
CA VAL A 160 2.72 4.74 2.35
C VAL A 160 3.00 4.97 3.82
N ILE A 161 2.69 6.15 4.35
CA ILE A 161 2.95 6.47 5.76
C ILE A 161 2.13 5.58 6.72
N PRO A 162 0.82 5.35 6.50
CA PRO A 162 0.07 4.40 7.32
C PRO A 162 0.62 2.97 7.25
N ILE A 163 1.05 2.48 6.09
CA ILE A 163 1.64 1.14 5.98
C ILE A 163 2.96 1.07 6.76
N PHE A 164 3.81 2.09 6.65
CA PHE A 164 5.04 2.19 7.43
C PHE A 164 4.74 2.14 8.94
N ASN A 165 3.82 2.97 9.42
CA ASN A 165 3.44 3.00 10.84
C ASN A 165 2.81 1.69 11.31
N PHE A 166 2.00 1.05 10.45
CA PHE A 166 1.42 -0.26 10.74
C PHE A 166 2.50 -1.34 10.90
N LEU A 167 3.46 -1.42 9.98
CA LEU A 167 4.56 -2.39 10.08
C LEU A 167 5.49 -2.09 11.26
N LEU A 168 5.67 -0.81 11.60
CA LEU A 168 6.39 -0.43 12.81
C LEU A 168 5.65 -0.91 14.07
N LEU A 169 4.32 -0.69 14.14
CA LEU A 169 3.47 -1.21 15.22
C LEU A 169 3.58 -2.73 15.34
N VAL A 170 3.44 -3.47 14.22
CA VAL A 170 3.60 -4.93 14.17
C VAL A 170 4.96 -5.36 14.71
N SER A 171 6.04 -4.66 14.32
CA SER A 171 7.42 -4.97 14.72
C SER A 171 7.67 -4.81 16.21
N ILE A 172 7.01 -3.85 16.87
CA ILE A 172 7.20 -3.55 18.30
C ILE A 172 6.07 -4.06 19.19
N TYR A 173 5.02 -4.67 18.62
CA TYR A 173 3.76 -4.97 19.30
C TYR A 173 3.94 -5.75 20.60
N ARG A 174 4.75 -6.80 20.59
CA ARG A 174 5.03 -7.65 21.76
C ARG A 174 6.07 -7.07 22.74
N SER A 175 6.70 -5.96 22.40
CA SER A 175 7.73 -5.33 23.23
C SER A 175 7.11 -4.47 24.34
N LYS A 176 7.43 -4.75 25.60
CA LYS A 176 7.03 -3.91 26.73
C LYS A 176 7.75 -2.56 26.77
N LYS A 177 8.95 -2.47 26.15
CA LYS A 177 9.78 -1.25 26.12
C LYS A 177 9.10 -0.08 25.38
N TYR A 178 8.28 -0.37 24.38
CA TYR A 178 7.70 0.63 23.49
C TYR A 178 6.21 0.88 23.73
N THR A 179 5.74 0.74 24.96
CA THR A 179 4.31 0.86 25.28
C THR A 179 3.72 2.21 24.84
N VAL A 180 4.33 3.32 25.21
CA VAL A 180 3.87 4.66 24.78
C VAL A 180 3.86 4.81 23.27
N LEU A 181 4.92 4.35 22.61
CA LEU A 181 5.01 4.42 21.15
C LEU A 181 3.89 3.61 20.47
N LYS A 182 3.45 2.49 21.03
CA LYS A 182 2.32 1.72 20.50
C LYS A 182 1.01 2.53 20.51
N TYR A 183 0.70 3.21 21.61
CA TYR A 183 -0.48 4.09 21.67
C TYR A 183 -0.37 5.23 20.64
N ILE A 184 0.78 5.90 20.57
CA ILE A 184 1.01 6.95 19.55
C ILE A 184 0.79 6.40 18.14
N LEU A 185 1.32 5.20 17.82
CA LEU A 185 1.16 4.59 16.51
C LEU A 185 -0.29 4.22 16.22
N VAL A 186 -1.03 3.65 17.19
CA VAL A 186 -2.45 3.33 17.04
C VAL A 186 -3.25 4.62 16.81
N PHE A 187 -3.01 5.65 17.62
CA PHE A 187 -3.66 6.94 17.47
C PHE A 187 -3.43 7.52 16.05
N VAL A 188 -2.17 7.69 15.62
CA VAL A 188 -1.87 8.30 14.31
C VAL A 188 -2.36 7.44 13.14
N LEU A 189 -2.37 6.11 13.27
CA LEU A 189 -2.93 5.21 12.26
C LEU A 189 -4.43 5.42 12.11
N CYS A 190 -5.17 5.46 13.21
CA CYS A 190 -6.62 5.55 13.19
C CYS A 190 -7.17 6.94 12.84
N ILE A 191 -6.34 8.01 12.91
CA ILE A 191 -6.68 9.33 12.36
C ILE A 191 -6.10 9.59 10.97
N SER A 192 -5.50 8.57 10.32
CA SER A 192 -4.89 8.68 8.98
C SER A 192 -5.87 8.40 7.86
N SER A 193 -6.56 7.28 7.91
CA SER A 193 -7.52 6.85 6.88
C SER A 193 -8.38 5.68 7.37
N GLU A 194 -9.50 5.49 6.72
CA GLU A 194 -10.44 4.40 6.99
C GLU A 194 -9.79 3.02 6.81
N GLN A 195 -8.91 2.86 5.83
CA GLN A 195 -8.16 1.63 5.61
C GLN A 195 -7.16 1.35 6.74
N ALA A 196 -6.47 2.38 7.23
CA ALA A 196 -5.54 2.24 8.34
C ALA A 196 -6.26 1.84 9.63
N VAL A 197 -7.49 2.35 9.84
CA VAL A 197 -8.36 1.95 10.98
C VAL A 197 -8.62 0.46 10.95
N VAL A 198 -9.18 -0.06 9.85
CA VAL A 198 -9.56 -1.48 9.80
C VAL A 198 -8.35 -2.41 9.79
N MET A 199 -7.25 -1.99 9.19
CA MET A 199 -5.98 -2.73 9.18
C MET A 199 -5.40 -2.83 10.61
N THR A 200 -5.40 -1.73 11.36
CA THR A 200 -4.89 -1.68 12.74
C THR A 200 -5.85 -2.37 13.72
N GLY A 201 -7.14 -2.11 13.59
CA GLY A 201 -8.18 -2.74 14.42
C GLY A 201 -8.20 -4.25 14.27
N SER A 202 -8.16 -4.77 13.04
CA SER A 202 -8.11 -6.21 12.80
C SER A 202 -6.85 -6.85 13.37
N TRP A 203 -5.68 -6.20 13.29
CA TRP A 203 -4.45 -6.65 13.95
C TRP A 203 -4.61 -6.76 15.47
N ILE A 204 -5.13 -5.73 16.13
CA ILE A 204 -5.32 -5.71 17.58
C ILE A 204 -6.33 -6.79 18.00
N VAL A 205 -7.47 -6.87 17.30
CA VAL A 205 -8.52 -7.86 17.58
C VAL A 205 -8.00 -9.28 17.40
N CYS A 206 -7.25 -9.58 16.34
CA CYS A 206 -6.63 -10.90 16.15
C CYS A 206 -5.68 -11.26 17.30
N ASN A 207 -4.88 -10.31 17.77
CA ASN A 207 -4.00 -10.55 18.94
C ASN A 207 -4.80 -10.79 20.22
N LEU A 208 -5.85 -10.00 20.50
CA LEU A 208 -6.72 -10.18 21.66
C LEU A 208 -7.39 -11.57 21.66
N ILE A 209 -7.96 -11.98 20.52
CA ILE A 209 -8.60 -13.28 20.36
C ILE A 209 -7.58 -14.41 20.57
N TYR A 210 -6.39 -14.28 19.97
CA TYR A 210 -5.35 -15.28 20.05
C TYR A 210 -4.82 -15.44 21.49
N ASP A 211 -4.56 -14.34 22.18
CA ASP A 211 -4.07 -14.36 23.57
C ASP A 211 -5.14 -14.91 24.51
N TYR A 212 -6.41 -14.53 24.34
CA TYR A 212 -7.52 -15.09 25.09
C TYR A 212 -7.67 -16.60 24.86
N TRP A 213 -7.59 -17.04 23.60
CA TRP A 213 -7.69 -18.47 23.27
C TRP A 213 -6.53 -19.30 23.83
N LYS A 214 -5.31 -18.72 23.87
CA LYS A 214 -4.11 -19.41 24.31
C LYS A 214 -3.92 -19.39 25.83
N GLU A 215 -4.18 -18.25 26.47
CA GLU A 215 -3.88 -18.00 27.86
C GLU A 215 -5.11 -18.00 28.75
N HIS A 216 -6.32 -18.07 28.19
CA HIS A 216 -7.61 -17.91 28.85
C HIS A 216 -7.70 -16.63 29.72
N ARG A 217 -6.95 -15.61 29.35
CA ARG A 217 -6.89 -14.31 30.03
C ARG A 217 -7.01 -13.18 29.06
N PHE A 218 -7.78 -12.17 29.43
CA PHE A 218 -7.89 -10.94 28.66
C PHE A 218 -6.63 -10.07 28.87
N ASN A 219 -5.94 -9.76 27.80
CA ASN A 219 -4.79 -8.86 27.84
C ASN A 219 -5.28 -7.41 27.93
N GLN A 220 -5.23 -6.84 29.15
CA GLN A 220 -5.69 -5.46 29.41
C GLN A 220 -4.94 -4.43 28.55
N ALA A 221 -3.65 -4.61 28.29
CA ALA A 221 -2.88 -3.68 27.47
C ALA A 221 -3.37 -3.64 26.03
N ASP A 222 -3.71 -4.80 25.44
CA ASP A 222 -4.29 -4.85 24.09
C ASP A 222 -5.74 -4.36 24.07
N GLY A 223 -6.50 -4.56 25.15
CA GLY A 223 -7.82 -3.95 25.34
C GLY A 223 -7.77 -2.42 25.36
N LEU A 224 -6.80 -1.84 26.04
CA LEU A 224 -6.58 -0.40 26.04
C LEU A 224 -6.12 0.13 24.66
N LEU A 225 -5.29 -0.63 23.93
CA LEU A 225 -4.95 -0.28 22.54
C LEU A 225 -6.17 -0.31 21.62
N LEU A 226 -7.09 -1.26 21.82
CA LEU A 226 -8.35 -1.28 21.07
C LEU A 226 -9.24 -0.08 21.43
N ALA A 227 -9.30 0.30 22.70
CA ALA A 227 -10.03 1.50 23.13
C ALA A 227 -9.45 2.78 22.51
N ASP A 228 -8.12 2.90 22.46
CA ASP A 228 -7.43 3.98 21.75
C ASP A 228 -7.76 3.99 20.24
N ALA A 229 -7.75 2.82 19.59
CA ALA A 229 -8.14 2.69 18.18
C ALA A 229 -9.59 3.14 17.95
N VAL A 230 -10.53 2.75 18.81
CA VAL A 230 -11.93 3.17 18.74
C VAL A 230 -12.05 4.69 18.93
N PHE A 231 -11.42 5.24 19.98
CA PHE A 231 -11.43 6.68 20.24
C PHE A 231 -10.88 7.49 19.05
N SER A 232 -9.74 7.08 18.53
CA SER A 232 -9.11 7.75 17.39
C SER A 232 -9.94 7.64 16.11
N THR A 233 -10.61 6.50 15.91
CA THR A 233 -11.56 6.30 14.81
C THR A 233 -12.76 7.23 14.91
N LEU A 234 -13.27 7.47 16.12
CA LEU A 234 -14.36 8.43 16.32
C LEU A 234 -13.96 9.85 15.95
N ILE A 235 -12.68 10.22 16.13
CA ILE A 235 -12.17 11.51 15.63
C ILE A 235 -12.21 11.56 14.11
N LEU A 236 -11.74 10.51 13.41
CA LEU A 236 -11.75 10.45 11.95
C LEU A 236 -13.16 10.52 11.35
N VAL A 237 -14.05 9.63 11.82
CA VAL A 237 -15.44 9.49 11.30
C VAL A 237 -16.33 10.63 11.81
N GLY A 238 -16.03 11.18 12.98
CA GLY A 238 -16.71 12.33 13.57
C GLY A 238 -16.52 13.64 12.82
N SER A 239 -15.55 13.71 11.89
CA SER A 239 -15.35 14.88 11.05
C SER A 239 -16.62 15.25 10.28
N PRO A 240 -17.12 16.50 10.39
CA PRO A 240 -18.26 16.97 9.60
C PRO A 240 -18.03 16.84 8.09
N ALA A 241 -16.81 17.10 7.64
CA ALA A 241 -16.44 16.92 6.22
C ALA A 241 -16.54 15.47 5.75
N SER A 242 -16.09 14.51 6.56
CA SER A 242 -16.23 13.08 6.24
C SER A 242 -17.71 12.68 6.14
N ARG A 243 -18.55 13.15 7.07
CA ARG A 243 -20.01 12.91 7.05
C ARG A 243 -20.68 13.53 5.82
N SER A 244 -20.35 14.76 5.49
CA SER A 244 -20.89 15.46 4.30
C SER A 244 -20.59 14.73 3.01
N ARG A 245 -19.38 14.20 2.85
CA ARG A 245 -19.01 13.36 1.70
C ARG A 245 -19.81 12.07 1.63
N MET A 246 -20.06 11.45 2.77
CA MET A 246 -20.88 10.23 2.82
C MET A 246 -22.32 10.50 2.45
N THR A 247 -22.92 11.58 2.93
CA THR A 247 -24.35 11.90 2.69
C THR A 247 -24.60 12.59 1.35
N GLY A 248 -23.61 13.29 0.80
CA GLY A 248 -23.71 14.03 -0.47
C GLY A 248 -23.63 13.16 -1.73
N SER A 249 -23.35 11.87 -1.65
CA SER A 249 -23.34 11.01 -2.82
C SER A 249 -24.77 10.55 -3.15
N ASN A 250 -25.16 10.67 -4.43
CA ASN A 250 -26.48 10.21 -4.92
C ASN A 250 -26.75 8.72 -4.64
N ASP A 251 -25.72 7.94 -4.38
CA ASP A 251 -25.82 6.52 -4.04
C ASP A 251 -26.54 6.25 -2.71
N TYR A 252 -26.62 7.25 -1.81
CA TYR A 252 -27.29 7.05 -0.51
C TYR A 252 -28.83 7.07 -0.59
N THR A 253 -29.39 7.37 -1.75
CA THR A 253 -30.83 7.21 -2.02
C THR A 253 -31.22 5.74 -2.24
N ARG A 254 -30.26 4.86 -2.54
CA ARG A 254 -30.48 3.41 -2.76
C ARG A 254 -30.40 2.64 -1.43
N GLY A 255 -31.01 1.47 -1.38
CA GLY A 255 -31.00 0.60 -0.19
C GLY A 255 -29.59 0.18 0.21
N PHE A 256 -29.29 0.11 1.52
CA PHE A 256 -27.95 -0.26 2.04
C PHE A 256 -27.44 -1.59 1.48
N VAL A 257 -28.27 -2.63 1.44
CA VAL A 257 -27.89 -3.96 0.95
C VAL A 257 -27.55 -3.93 -0.53
N GLU A 258 -28.35 -3.25 -1.35
CA GLU A 258 -28.14 -3.13 -2.79
C GLU A 258 -26.80 -2.43 -3.09
N ARG A 259 -26.55 -1.30 -2.45
CA ARG A 259 -25.27 -0.57 -2.56
C ARG A 259 -24.08 -1.44 -2.18
N THR A 260 -24.17 -2.11 -1.04
CA THR A 260 -23.09 -2.96 -0.53
C THR A 260 -22.77 -4.08 -1.53
N ILE A 261 -23.78 -4.72 -2.11
CA ILE A 261 -23.59 -5.76 -3.13
C ILE A 261 -22.86 -5.18 -4.36
N ASP A 262 -23.26 -4.01 -4.83
CA ASP A 262 -22.62 -3.38 -5.99
C ASP A 262 -21.19 -2.94 -5.69
N TYR A 263 -20.91 -2.44 -4.49
CA TYR A 263 -19.56 -2.08 -4.08
C TYR A 263 -18.66 -3.32 -3.93
N ILE A 264 -19.19 -4.42 -3.40
CA ILE A 264 -18.48 -5.72 -3.36
C ILE A 264 -18.14 -6.18 -4.77
N LYS A 265 -19.14 -6.21 -5.68
CA LYS A 265 -18.93 -6.61 -7.09
C LYS A 265 -17.85 -5.75 -7.74
N ARG A 266 -17.95 -4.43 -7.62
CA ARG A 266 -17.00 -3.48 -8.18
C ARG A 266 -15.60 -3.70 -7.63
N THR A 267 -15.43 -3.80 -6.30
CA THR A 267 -14.12 -3.97 -5.67
C THR A 267 -13.49 -5.29 -6.07
N ILE A 268 -14.23 -6.37 -6.06
CA ILE A 268 -13.79 -7.67 -6.55
C ILE A 268 -13.39 -7.58 -8.02
N PHE A 269 -14.19 -6.95 -8.86
CA PHE A 269 -13.90 -6.81 -10.29
C PHE A 269 -12.62 -6.00 -10.54
N GLN A 270 -12.40 -4.92 -9.80
CA GLN A 270 -11.16 -4.14 -9.87
C GLN A 270 -9.94 -4.95 -9.42
N MET A 271 -10.06 -5.79 -8.37
CA MET A 271 -8.98 -6.69 -7.96
C MET A 271 -8.58 -7.66 -9.10
N PHE A 272 -9.52 -8.08 -9.92
CA PHE A 272 -9.23 -8.93 -11.09
C PHE A 272 -8.64 -8.16 -12.25
N SER A 273 -8.94 -6.86 -12.36
CA SER A 273 -8.35 -5.97 -13.36
C SER A 273 -6.97 -5.46 -12.99
N LEU A 274 -6.47 -5.77 -11.78
CA LEU A 274 -5.06 -5.60 -11.45
C LEU A 274 -4.20 -6.40 -12.43
N ASP A 275 -2.98 -5.93 -12.65
CA ASP A 275 -2.04 -6.51 -13.61
C ASP A 275 -1.93 -8.04 -13.49
N VAL A 276 -1.73 -8.70 -14.65
CA VAL A 276 -1.53 -10.16 -14.77
C VAL A 276 -0.42 -10.65 -13.82
N THR A 277 0.62 -9.84 -13.60
CA THR A 277 1.72 -10.15 -12.69
C THR A 277 1.23 -10.44 -11.26
N ILE A 278 0.29 -9.63 -10.75
CA ILE A 278 -0.29 -9.83 -9.41
C ILE A 278 -1.17 -11.08 -9.38
N GLN A 279 -1.94 -11.32 -10.44
CA GLN A 279 -2.76 -12.52 -10.55
C GLN A 279 -1.90 -13.78 -10.54
N LEU A 280 -0.82 -13.79 -11.31
CA LEU A 280 0.15 -14.90 -11.32
C LEU A 280 0.81 -15.10 -9.96
N LEU A 281 1.20 -14.02 -9.27
CA LEU A 281 1.78 -14.12 -7.93
C LEU A 281 0.83 -14.81 -6.95
N ILE A 282 -0.45 -14.45 -6.96
CA ILE A 282 -1.47 -15.06 -6.11
C ILE A 282 -1.68 -16.53 -6.47
N LEU A 283 -1.80 -16.86 -7.77
CA LEU A 283 -1.97 -18.23 -8.22
C LEU A 283 -0.79 -19.13 -7.83
N PHE A 284 0.44 -18.70 -8.11
CA PHE A 284 1.63 -19.46 -7.74
C PHE A 284 1.74 -19.65 -6.22
N THR A 285 1.40 -18.62 -5.46
CA THR A 285 1.42 -18.71 -4.00
C THR A 285 0.34 -19.66 -3.49
N LEU A 286 -0.85 -19.66 -4.09
CA LEU A 286 -1.91 -20.62 -3.76
C LEU A 286 -1.50 -22.05 -4.08
N VAL A 287 -0.87 -22.30 -5.24
CA VAL A 287 -0.33 -23.62 -5.59
C VAL A 287 0.73 -24.06 -4.57
N LEU A 288 1.63 -23.16 -4.18
CA LEU A 288 2.63 -23.45 -3.14
C LEU A 288 1.98 -23.82 -1.81
N LEU A 289 0.96 -23.08 -1.38
CA LEU A 289 0.19 -23.40 -0.17
C LEU A 289 -0.48 -24.79 -0.28
N CYS A 290 -1.05 -25.12 -1.43
CA CYS A 290 -1.62 -26.45 -1.66
C CYS A 290 -0.55 -27.55 -1.54
N VAL A 291 0.64 -27.37 -2.12
CA VAL A 291 1.75 -28.33 -2.00
C VAL A 291 2.19 -28.49 -0.54
N LEU A 292 2.33 -27.39 0.20
CA LEU A 292 2.70 -27.42 1.63
C LEU A 292 1.63 -28.09 2.51
N LEU A 293 0.35 -27.91 2.19
CA LEU A 293 -0.76 -28.60 2.88
C LEU A 293 -0.82 -30.08 2.52
N PHE A 294 -0.51 -30.45 1.27
CA PHE A 294 -0.46 -31.85 0.81
C PHE A 294 0.56 -32.66 1.61
N GLN A 295 1.73 -32.10 1.86
CA GLN A 295 2.77 -32.74 2.67
C GLN A 295 2.37 -32.96 4.13
N LYS A 296 1.44 -32.14 4.65
CA LYS A 296 0.95 -32.23 6.03
C LYS A 296 -0.31 -33.10 6.21
N THR A 297 -0.49 -34.14 5.40
CA THR A 297 -1.64 -35.07 5.47
C THR A 297 -3.01 -34.47 5.12
N LYS A 298 -3.07 -33.24 4.63
CA LYS A 298 -4.32 -32.59 4.19
C LYS A 298 -4.56 -32.76 2.68
N LYS A 299 -4.31 -33.95 2.18
CA LYS A 299 -4.32 -34.29 0.73
C LYS A 299 -5.61 -33.88 0.01
N LYS A 300 -6.78 -34.12 0.62
CA LYS A 300 -8.08 -33.78 0.01
C LYS A 300 -8.23 -32.26 -0.20
N CYS A 301 -7.89 -31.46 0.81
CA CYS A 301 -7.96 -29.99 0.72
C CYS A 301 -6.97 -29.44 -0.33
N ALA A 302 -5.74 -29.99 -0.35
CA ALA A 302 -4.73 -29.60 -1.32
C ALA A 302 -5.16 -29.92 -2.77
N LEU A 303 -5.72 -31.11 -3.02
CA LEU A 303 -6.24 -31.50 -4.34
C LEU A 303 -7.42 -30.62 -4.78
N ALA A 304 -8.34 -30.30 -3.86
CA ALA A 304 -9.44 -29.40 -4.14
C ALA A 304 -8.93 -28.00 -4.53
N GLY A 305 -7.92 -27.47 -3.81
CA GLY A 305 -7.29 -26.18 -4.13
C GLY A 305 -6.61 -26.19 -5.50
N ILE A 306 -5.84 -27.23 -5.82
CA ILE A 306 -5.19 -27.38 -7.14
C ILE A 306 -6.25 -27.47 -8.25
N GLY A 307 -7.30 -28.28 -8.05
CA GLY A 307 -8.40 -28.38 -9.00
C GLY A 307 -9.07 -27.02 -9.25
N TYR A 308 -9.25 -26.22 -8.19
CA TYR A 308 -9.80 -24.89 -8.32
C TYR A 308 -8.86 -23.93 -9.07
N VAL A 309 -7.55 -24.00 -8.85
CA VAL A 309 -6.56 -23.21 -9.62
C VAL A 309 -6.62 -23.55 -11.10
N VAL A 310 -6.70 -24.85 -11.45
CA VAL A 310 -6.85 -25.28 -12.85
C VAL A 310 -8.15 -24.71 -13.45
N LEU A 311 -9.26 -24.79 -12.72
CA LEU A 311 -10.53 -24.23 -13.15
C LEU A 311 -10.44 -22.70 -13.36
N ALA A 312 -9.75 -21.98 -12.48
CA ALA A 312 -9.53 -20.54 -12.62
C ALA A 312 -8.68 -20.19 -13.85
N CYS A 313 -7.64 -20.97 -14.13
CA CYS A 313 -6.81 -20.80 -15.35
C CYS A 313 -7.63 -21.05 -16.62
N VAL A 314 -8.47 -22.09 -16.64
CA VAL A 314 -9.39 -22.36 -17.75
C VAL A 314 -10.40 -21.24 -17.91
N GLY A 315 -10.97 -20.73 -16.82
CA GLY A 315 -11.89 -19.59 -16.83
C GLY A 315 -11.22 -18.32 -17.39
N TYR A 316 -9.97 -18.06 -17.02
CA TYR A 316 -9.19 -16.95 -17.57
C TYR A 316 -8.99 -17.08 -19.08
N TRP A 317 -8.58 -18.27 -19.53
CA TRP A 317 -8.44 -18.56 -20.97
C TRP A 317 -9.78 -18.42 -21.72
N MET A 318 -10.89 -18.92 -21.16
CA MET A 318 -12.22 -18.76 -21.76
C MET A 318 -12.64 -17.29 -21.85
N ARG A 319 -12.31 -16.48 -20.86
CA ARG A 319 -12.57 -15.04 -20.89
C ARG A 319 -11.77 -14.33 -22.00
N THR A 320 -10.49 -14.66 -22.16
CA THR A 320 -9.67 -14.07 -23.23
C THR A 320 -10.18 -14.42 -24.62
N LYS A 321 -10.95 -15.51 -24.77
CA LYS A 321 -11.63 -15.91 -26.02
C LYS A 321 -13.08 -15.43 -26.11
N GLY A 322 -13.54 -14.56 -25.18
CA GLY A 322 -14.91 -14.08 -25.16
C GLY A 322 -15.99 -15.13 -24.90
N ARG A 323 -15.61 -16.29 -24.36
CA ARG A 323 -16.52 -17.43 -24.10
C ARG A 323 -17.19 -17.39 -22.72
N ILE A 324 -16.74 -16.56 -21.83
CA ILE A 324 -17.31 -16.39 -20.50
C ILE A 324 -17.45 -14.90 -20.20
N SER A 325 -18.58 -14.51 -19.61
CA SER A 325 -18.85 -13.13 -19.22
C SER A 325 -18.13 -12.77 -17.91
N ASP A 326 -18.11 -11.47 -17.60
CA ASP A 326 -17.37 -10.95 -16.46
C ASP A 326 -17.89 -11.45 -15.11
N THR A 327 -19.20 -11.67 -14.96
CA THR A 327 -19.79 -12.10 -13.69
C THR A 327 -19.32 -13.51 -13.26
N PRO A 328 -19.48 -14.57 -14.06
CA PRO A 328 -18.97 -15.91 -13.66
C PRO A 328 -17.44 -15.93 -13.54
N PHE A 329 -16.73 -15.15 -14.35
CA PHE A 329 -15.28 -14.99 -14.19
C PHE A 329 -14.94 -14.34 -12.84
N GLY A 330 -15.64 -13.29 -12.45
CA GLY A 330 -15.51 -12.62 -11.17
C GLY A 330 -15.76 -13.55 -9.98
N ILE A 331 -16.79 -14.40 -10.03
CA ILE A 331 -17.07 -15.39 -8.99
C ILE A 331 -15.92 -16.41 -8.88
N LEU A 332 -15.44 -16.90 -10.03
CA LEU A 332 -14.35 -17.85 -10.08
C LEU A 332 -13.05 -17.31 -9.46
N TRP A 333 -12.69 -16.08 -9.82
CA TRP A 333 -11.49 -15.44 -9.27
C TRP A 333 -11.67 -14.96 -7.82
N GLY A 334 -12.86 -14.57 -7.42
CA GLY A 334 -13.19 -14.35 -6.01
C GLY A 334 -12.91 -15.56 -5.14
N GLY A 335 -13.20 -16.75 -5.66
CA GLY A 335 -12.84 -18.02 -5.02
C GLY A 335 -11.32 -18.24 -4.91
N VAL A 336 -10.51 -17.82 -5.89
CA VAL A 336 -9.03 -17.86 -5.80
C VAL A 336 -8.55 -17.00 -4.63
N TYR A 337 -9.02 -15.76 -4.51
CA TYR A 337 -8.67 -14.88 -3.40
C TYR A 337 -9.13 -15.42 -2.05
N LEU A 338 -10.35 -16.01 -2.00
CA LEU A 338 -10.86 -16.65 -0.78
C LEU A 338 -10.02 -17.86 -0.37
N LEU A 339 -9.68 -18.74 -1.30
CA LEU A 339 -8.83 -19.89 -1.02
C LEU A 339 -7.41 -19.47 -0.60
N PHE A 340 -6.86 -18.44 -1.23
CA PHE A 340 -5.58 -17.87 -0.80
C PHE A 340 -5.63 -17.37 0.66
N PHE A 341 -6.71 -16.68 1.02
CA PHE A 341 -6.94 -16.26 2.40
C PHE A 341 -7.05 -17.44 3.36
N VAL A 342 -7.95 -18.39 3.09
CA VAL A 342 -8.22 -19.53 3.98
C VAL A 342 -7.00 -20.42 4.15
N TYR A 343 -6.32 -20.79 3.06
CA TYR A 343 -5.15 -21.67 3.10
C TYR A 343 -3.94 -20.94 3.70
N GLY A 344 -3.75 -19.67 3.36
CA GLY A 344 -2.71 -18.82 3.95
C GLY A 344 -2.92 -18.65 5.45
N PHE A 345 -4.12 -18.28 5.87
CA PHE A 345 -4.45 -18.11 7.29
C PHE A 345 -4.21 -19.40 8.08
N TRP A 346 -4.69 -20.53 7.58
CA TRP A 346 -4.45 -21.82 8.22
C TRP A 346 -2.97 -22.17 8.31
N TYR A 347 -2.23 -22.03 7.21
CA TYR A 347 -0.79 -22.30 7.19
C TYR A 347 -0.04 -21.43 8.20
N PHE A 348 -0.31 -20.14 8.20
CA PHE A 348 0.36 -19.18 9.08
C PHE A 348 -0.02 -19.35 10.55
N MET A 349 -1.27 -19.64 10.88
CA MET A 349 -1.66 -19.91 12.28
C MET A 349 -0.84 -21.04 12.91
N ILE A 350 -0.40 -22.02 12.10
CA ILE A 350 0.43 -23.14 12.59
C ILE A 350 1.92 -22.74 12.64
N ARG A 351 2.38 -21.85 11.79
CA ARG A 351 3.80 -21.53 11.61
C ARG A 351 4.23 -20.22 12.26
N ASP A 352 3.53 -19.17 11.98
CA ASP A 352 3.75 -17.83 12.51
C ASP A 352 2.44 -17.06 12.51
N HIS A 353 1.73 -17.06 13.63
CA HIS A 353 0.44 -16.39 13.78
C HIS A 353 0.49 -14.89 13.43
N ARG A 354 1.67 -14.23 13.54
CA ARG A 354 1.84 -12.82 13.15
C ARG A 354 1.55 -12.64 11.65
N MET A 355 2.03 -13.57 10.82
CA MET A 355 1.77 -13.52 9.37
C MET A 355 0.30 -13.81 9.03
N ALA A 356 -0.39 -14.65 9.85
CA ALA A 356 -1.84 -14.82 9.73
C ALA A 356 -2.59 -13.50 10.01
N PHE A 357 -2.17 -12.76 11.03
CA PHE A 357 -2.80 -11.47 11.38
C PHE A 357 -2.48 -10.37 10.36
N VAL A 358 -1.27 -10.36 9.79
CA VAL A 358 -0.94 -9.50 8.64
C VAL A 358 -1.84 -9.82 7.45
N LEU A 359 -2.09 -11.11 7.18
CA LEU A 359 -3.00 -11.54 6.10
C LEU A 359 -4.43 -11.04 6.36
N VAL A 360 -4.94 -11.15 7.59
CA VAL A 360 -6.26 -10.61 7.97
C VAL A 360 -6.28 -9.09 7.78
N SER A 361 -5.26 -8.37 8.25
CA SER A 361 -5.16 -6.91 8.10
C SER A 361 -5.11 -6.47 6.63
N MET A 362 -4.42 -7.24 5.77
CA MET A 362 -4.36 -7.02 4.33
C MET A 362 -5.75 -7.09 3.68
N TYR A 363 -6.52 -8.13 3.99
CA TYR A 363 -7.89 -8.28 3.47
C TYR A 363 -8.86 -7.25 4.06
N SER A 364 -8.71 -6.92 5.34
CA SER A 364 -9.51 -5.88 6.00
C SER A 364 -9.32 -4.52 5.33
N ALA A 365 -8.09 -4.18 4.91
CA ALA A 365 -7.81 -2.93 4.21
C ALA A 365 -8.57 -2.80 2.87
N VAL A 366 -8.83 -3.91 2.17
CA VAL A 366 -9.68 -3.92 0.97
C VAL A 366 -11.16 -4.03 1.34
N GLY A 367 -11.49 -4.81 2.38
CA GLY A 367 -12.87 -5.06 2.80
C GLY A 367 -13.66 -3.81 3.16
N ILE A 368 -13.00 -2.76 3.69
CA ILE A 368 -13.67 -1.49 3.98
C ILE A 368 -14.26 -0.83 2.70
N MET A 369 -13.70 -1.13 1.52
CA MET A 369 -14.19 -0.61 0.25
C MET A 369 -15.54 -1.17 -0.17
N PHE A 370 -15.98 -2.25 0.47
CA PHE A 370 -17.35 -2.77 0.30
C PHE A 370 -18.41 -1.83 0.87
N LEU A 371 -18.00 -0.83 1.65
CA LEU A 371 -18.88 0.17 2.23
C LEU A 371 -18.70 1.56 1.59
N MET A 372 -17.74 1.73 0.65
CA MET A 372 -17.40 3.02 0.08
C MET A 372 -17.95 3.20 -1.33
N PRO A 373 -18.54 4.38 -1.65
CA PRO A 373 -19.11 4.65 -2.97
C PRO A 373 -18.05 4.71 -4.08
N GLU A 374 -16.84 5.07 -3.77
CA GLU A 374 -15.71 5.16 -4.71
C GLU A 374 -14.58 4.20 -4.33
N ALA A 375 -13.99 3.58 -5.34
CA ALA A 375 -12.87 2.66 -5.18
C ALA A 375 -11.77 2.98 -6.22
N PRO A 376 -11.03 4.10 -6.06
CA PRO A 376 -9.93 4.43 -6.96
C PRO A 376 -8.79 3.42 -6.82
N MET A 377 -8.00 3.20 -7.88
CA MET A 377 -6.97 2.14 -7.92
C MET A 377 -5.92 2.24 -6.81
N ARG A 378 -5.66 3.42 -6.26
CA ARG A 378 -4.74 3.63 -5.12
C ARG A 378 -5.13 2.88 -3.83
N ILE A 379 -6.38 2.49 -3.66
CA ILE A 379 -6.84 1.74 -2.48
C ILE A 379 -6.17 0.37 -2.34
N TYR A 380 -5.63 -0.18 -3.45
CA TYR A 380 -4.94 -1.47 -3.43
C TYR A 380 -3.48 -1.39 -2.95
N ILE A 381 -2.93 -0.20 -2.69
CA ILE A 381 -1.55 -0.05 -2.20
C ILE A 381 -1.28 -0.84 -0.92
N PRO A 382 -2.09 -0.72 0.16
CA PRO A 382 -1.85 -1.51 1.37
C PRO A 382 -1.93 -3.02 1.12
N PHE A 383 -2.89 -3.45 0.30
CA PHE A 383 -3.03 -4.85 -0.10
C PHE A 383 -1.77 -5.35 -0.81
N LEU A 384 -1.28 -4.63 -1.81
CA LEU A 384 -0.11 -5.02 -2.60
C LEU A 384 1.17 -5.08 -1.77
N PHE A 385 1.40 -4.08 -0.91
CA PHE A 385 2.56 -4.08 -0.01
C PHE A 385 2.54 -5.27 0.95
N LEU A 386 1.41 -5.55 1.58
CA LEU A 386 1.29 -6.66 2.52
C LEU A 386 1.29 -8.01 1.79
N LEU A 387 0.70 -8.10 0.60
CA LEU A 387 0.76 -9.31 -0.26
C LEU A 387 2.20 -9.71 -0.58
N THR A 388 3.03 -8.74 -0.98
CA THR A 388 4.44 -9.03 -1.28
C THR A 388 5.20 -9.52 -0.04
N MET A 389 4.87 -9.04 1.15
CA MET A 389 5.45 -9.54 2.41
C MET A 389 5.01 -10.96 2.74
N VAL A 390 3.72 -11.25 2.58
CA VAL A 390 3.15 -12.60 2.77
C VAL A 390 3.78 -13.60 1.79
N CYS A 391 3.87 -13.25 0.51
CA CYS A 391 4.52 -14.08 -0.50
C CYS A 391 6.02 -14.27 -0.24
N GLY A 392 6.72 -13.19 0.12
CA GLY A 392 8.14 -13.23 0.46
C GLY A 392 8.45 -14.13 1.64
N TYR A 393 7.60 -14.10 2.68
CA TYR A 393 7.72 -15.03 3.80
C TYR A 393 7.59 -16.50 3.36
N LEU A 394 6.58 -16.80 2.55
CA LEU A 394 6.35 -18.16 2.04
C LEU A 394 7.48 -18.64 1.15
N TYR A 395 7.92 -17.83 0.20
CA TYR A 395 8.88 -18.20 -0.82
C TYR A 395 10.28 -18.52 -0.25
N VAL A 396 10.68 -17.82 0.80
CA VAL A 396 12.02 -18.02 1.38
C VAL A 396 12.07 -19.17 2.38
N GLN A 397 10.93 -19.61 2.93
CA GLN A 397 10.86 -20.69 3.91
C GLN A 397 10.76 -22.10 3.30
N VAL A 398 10.74 -22.19 1.98
CA VAL A 398 10.57 -23.45 1.26
C VAL A 398 11.86 -24.27 1.28
N ALA A 399 11.77 -25.51 1.75
CA ALA A 399 12.91 -26.41 1.90
C ALA A 399 12.97 -27.55 0.87
N GLY A 400 11.83 -27.99 0.33
CA GLY A 400 11.74 -29.13 -0.58
C GLY A 400 12.22 -28.82 -2.02
N LYS A 401 12.59 -29.86 -2.79
CA LYS A 401 13.06 -29.68 -4.18
C LYS A 401 11.96 -29.22 -5.13
N MET A 402 10.77 -29.80 -5.02
CA MET A 402 9.61 -29.42 -5.85
C MET A 402 9.15 -27.99 -5.60
N GLU A 403 9.07 -27.62 -4.32
CA GLU A 403 8.69 -26.27 -3.94
C GLU A 403 9.73 -25.25 -4.39
N ARG A 404 11.02 -25.57 -4.31
CA ARG A 404 12.08 -24.70 -4.81
C ARG A 404 11.97 -24.47 -6.31
N LEU A 405 11.66 -25.50 -7.08
CA LEU A 405 11.45 -25.39 -8.52
C LEU A 405 10.24 -24.49 -8.81
N LEU A 406 9.11 -24.71 -8.12
CA LEU A 406 7.91 -23.89 -8.25
C LEU A 406 8.18 -22.41 -7.91
N VAL A 407 8.83 -22.17 -6.77
CA VAL A 407 9.21 -20.81 -6.35
C VAL A 407 10.16 -20.17 -7.34
N PHE A 408 11.16 -20.89 -7.83
CA PHE A 408 12.10 -20.38 -8.82
C PHE A 408 11.40 -20.00 -10.12
N SER A 409 10.52 -20.86 -10.64
CA SER A 409 9.75 -20.56 -11.85
C SER A 409 8.85 -19.34 -11.66
N ALA A 410 8.16 -19.27 -10.51
CA ALA A 410 7.33 -18.11 -10.17
C ALA A 410 8.15 -16.82 -10.08
N LEU A 411 9.32 -16.88 -9.42
CA LEU A 411 10.21 -15.71 -9.27
C LEU A 411 10.77 -15.23 -10.62
N VAL A 412 11.13 -16.14 -11.52
CA VAL A 412 11.61 -15.76 -12.87
C VAL A 412 10.52 -15.01 -13.62
N LEU A 413 9.32 -15.57 -13.73
CA LEU A 413 8.20 -14.94 -14.43
C LEU A 413 7.82 -13.60 -13.78
N PHE A 414 7.73 -13.60 -12.47
CA PHE A 414 7.42 -12.39 -11.70
C PHE A 414 8.48 -11.30 -11.90
N SER A 415 9.77 -11.67 -11.88
CA SER A 415 10.88 -10.73 -12.05
C SER A 415 10.91 -10.10 -13.44
N LEU A 416 10.69 -10.89 -14.49
CA LEU A 416 10.68 -10.38 -15.85
C LEU A 416 9.60 -9.31 -16.04
N ASN A 417 8.36 -9.63 -15.63
CA ASN A 417 7.24 -8.69 -15.73
C ASN A 417 7.45 -7.45 -14.83
N ALA A 418 7.95 -7.65 -13.61
CA ALA A 418 8.18 -6.54 -12.67
C ALA A 418 9.26 -5.57 -13.16
N VAL A 419 10.34 -6.08 -13.73
CA VAL A 419 11.42 -5.25 -14.30
C VAL A 419 10.93 -4.49 -15.53
N GLU A 420 10.17 -5.15 -16.42
CA GLU A 420 9.59 -4.51 -17.59
C GLU A 420 8.61 -3.39 -17.20
N ASN A 421 7.71 -3.67 -16.25
CA ASN A 421 6.78 -2.66 -15.73
C ASN A 421 7.51 -1.48 -15.08
N ALA A 422 8.51 -1.74 -14.23
CA ALA A 422 9.32 -0.68 -13.61
C ALA A 422 10.05 0.17 -14.64
N LYS A 423 10.61 -0.46 -15.69
CA LYS A 423 11.27 0.23 -16.80
C LYS A 423 10.28 1.12 -17.57
N MET A 424 9.10 0.58 -17.91
CA MET A 424 8.05 1.30 -18.60
C MET A 424 7.59 2.54 -17.81
N ILE A 425 7.31 2.38 -16.52
CA ILE A 425 6.94 3.48 -15.62
C ILE A 425 8.06 4.52 -15.58
N TYR A 426 9.31 4.12 -15.35
CA TYR A 426 10.44 5.04 -15.29
C TYR A 426 10.62 5.84 -16.58
N GLN A 427 10.55 5.19 -17.73
CA GLN A 427 10.68 5.84 -19.05
C GLN A 427 9.54 6.83 -19.28
N GLY A 428 8.29 6.46 -19.01
CA GLY A 428 7.14 7.35 -19.15
C GLY A 428 7.26 8.61 -18.28
N TYR A 429 7.67 8.46 -17.02
CA TYR A 429 7.93 9.59 -16.14
C TYR A 429 9.13 10.45 -16.61
N CYS A 430 10.17 9.85 -17.19
CA CYS A 430 11.29 10.60 -17.78
C CYS A 430 10.87 11.45 -18.97
N GLU A 431 10.01 10.94 -19.84
CA GLU A 431 9.49 11.68 -20.99
C GLU A 431 8.61 12.86 -20.55
N ASN A 432 7.70 12.62 -19.63
CA ASN A 432 6.82 13.67 -19.11
C ASN A 432 7.55 14.71 -18.27
N ALA A 433 8.60 14.33 -17.54
CA ALA A 433 9.37 15.24 -16.69
C ALA A 433 9.95 16.43 -17.45
N LYS A 434 10.26 16.29 -18.75
CA LYS A 434 10.75 17.39 -19.58
C LYS A 434 9.71 18.52 -19.69
N ILE A 435 8.46 18.14 -19.96
CA ILE A 435 7.33 19.07 -20.06
C ILE A 435 6.95 19.62 -18.70
N LEU A 436 6.88 18.73 -17.68
CA LEU A 436 6.51 19.11 -16.31
C LEU A 436 7.53 20.05 -15.67
N THR A 437 8.81 19.97 -16.03
CA THR A 437 9.83 20.94 -15.60
C THR A 437 9.50 22.34 -16.10
N ILE A 438 9.14 22.47 -17.38
CA ILE A 438 8.77 23.75 -17.98
C ILE A 438 7.48 24.27 -17.34
N ASN A 439 6.47 23.44 -17.18
CA ASN A 439 5.22 23.80 -16.56
C ASN A 439 5.42 24.28 -15.11
N HIS A 440 6.26 23.57 -14.36
CA HIS A 440 6.58 23.95 -12.98
C HIS A 440 7.28 25.30 -12.90
N SER A 441 8.23 25.59 -13.82
CA SER A 441 8.88 26.89 -13.88
C SER A 441 7.89 28.03 -14.18
N LYS A 442 6.96 27.82 -15.11
CA LYS A 442 5.90 28.79 -15.43
C LYS A 442 4.98 29.06 -14.23
N LEU A 443 4.63 27.99 -13.46
CA LEU A 443 3.81 28.14 -12.25
C LEU A 443 4.53 28.90 -11.15
N LEU A 444 5.84 28.69 -10.98
CA LEU A 444 6.65 29.44 -10.02
C LEU A 444 6.76 30.91 -10.42
N GLU A 445 7.04 31.19 -11.70
CA GLU A 445 7.08 32.57 -12.23
C GLU A 445 5.74 33.30 -12.03
N ALA A 446 4.62 32.63 -12.30
CA ALA A 446 3.30 33.21 -12.05
C ALA A 446 3.05 33.46 -10.56
N ALA A 447 3.51 32.56 -9.69
CA ALA A 447 3.41 32.76 -8.24
C ALA A 447 4.23 33.96 -7.77
N ASP A 448 5.45 34.16 -8.30
CA ASP A 448 6.30 35.30 -8.00
C ASP A 448 5.68 36.63 -8.50
N GLN A 449 5.06 36.63 -9.68
CA GLN A 449 4.33 37.78 -10.24
C GLN A 449 3.14 38.15 -9.33
N ILE A 450 2.35 37.17 -8.89
CA ILE A 450 1.22 37.39 -7.94
C ILE A 450 1.74 37.95 -6.63
N ALA A 451 2.85 37.41 -6.12
CA ALA A 451 3.48 37.92 -4.88
C ALA A 451 3.99 39.37 -5.02
N ALA A 452 4.37 39.77 -6.25
CA ALA A 452 4.74 41.15 -6.58
C ALA A 452 3.53 42.07 -6.85
N GLY A 453 2.29 41.59 -6.70
CA GLY A 453 1.07 42.36 -6.90
C GLY A 453 0.60 42.44 -8.37
N VAL A 454 1.19 41.66 -9.27
CA VAL A 454 0.79 41.58 -10.67
C VAL A 454 -0.40 40.62 -10.82
N GLU A 455 -1.46 41.07 -11.49
CA GLU A 455 -2.61 40.21 -11.77
C GLU A 455 -2.27 39.17 -12.84
N VAL A 456 -2.29 37.86 -12.48
CA VAL A 456 -2.11 36.76 -13.41
C VAL A 456 -3.46 36.06 -13.60
N LYS A 457 -4.10 36.25 -14.76
CA LYS A 457 -5.42 35.65 -15.06
C LYS A 457 -5.38 34.18 -15.39
N ALA A 458 -4.34 33.73 -16.12
CA ALA A 458 -4.17 32.34 -16.52
C ALA A 458 -2.69 32.03 -16.78
N VAL A 459 -2.31 30.78 -16.66
CA VAL A 459 -0.98 30.27 -17.01
C VAL A 459 -1.15 29.15 -18.03
N ASP A 460 -0.65 29.36 -19.26
CA ASP A 460 -0.69 28.32 -20.28
C ASP A 460 0.34 27.25 -20.02
N LEU A 461 -0.14 26.06 -19.70
CA LEU A 461 0.67 24.87 -19.44
C LEU A 461 0.72 23.96 -20.67
N TYR A 462 1.87 23.37 -20.91
CA TYR A 462 2.02 22.37 -21.97
C TYR A 462 1.38 21.05 -21.55
N ARG A 463 0.69 20.41 -22.50
CA ARG A 463 0.11 19.08 -22.28
C ARG A 463 1.22 18.04 -22.23
N VAL A 464 1.18 17.15 -21.23
CA VAL A 464 2.09 16.00 -21.14
C VAL A 464 1.84 15.02 -22.29
N LYS A 465 2.88 14.27 -22.66
CA LYS A 465 2.83 13.32 -23.78
C LYS A 465 1.88 12.16 -23.46
N ASP A 466 1.96 11.61 -22.26
CA ASP A 466 1.12 10.51 -21.79
C ASP A 466 0.68 10.76 -20.34
N SER A 467 -0.63 11.00 -20.16
CA SER A 467 -1.22 11.27 -18.85
C SER A 467 -1.11 10.10 -17.88
N GLN A 468 -0.91 8.87 -18.37
CA GLN A 468 -0.73 7.68 -17.55
C GLN A 468 0.53 7.76 -16.67
N TYR A 469 1.55 8.53 -17.07
CA TYR A 469 2.82 8.69 -16.35
C TYR A 469 3.04 10.10 -15.78
N SER A 470 1.99 10.85 -15.53
CA SER A 470 2.14 12.19 -14.97
C SER A 470 1.25 12.44 -13.76
N GLY A 471 0.34 11.50 -13.48
CA GLY A 471 -0.74 11.75 -12.56
C GLY A 471 -1.81 12.74 -13.10
N GLN A 472 -1.65 13.30 -14.28
CA GLN A 472 -2.69 14.15 -14.89
C GLN A 472 -3.82 13.28 -15.46
N GLN A 473 -5.01 13.39 -14.87
CA GLN A 473 -6.20 12.95 -15.59
C GLN A 473 -6.40 13.87 -16.81
N PRO A 474 -6.80 13.34 -17.98
CA PRO A 474 -7.23 14.21 -19.06
C PRO A 474 -8.34 15.10 -18.50
N TYR A 475 -8.17 16.41 -18.60
CA TYR A 475 -9.26 17.33 -18.32
C TYR A 475 -10.41 16.89 -19.21
N SER A 476 -11.48 16.35 -18.61
CA SER A 476 -12.75 16.32 -19.31
C SER A 476 -13.10 17.77 -19.56
N ASN A 477 -13.08 18.16 -20.84
CA ASN A 477 -13.63 19.45 -21.24
C ASN A 477 -15.06 19.49 -20.71
N GLY A 478 -15.23 20.22 -19.60
CA GLY A 478 -16.51 20.61 -19.07
C GLY A 478 -16.87 21.96 -19.67
#